data_abb34edf7af6e0e0046f7fe66fda5183
#
_entry.id   abb34edf7af6e0e0046f7fe66fda5183
#
_cell.length_a   1.000
_cell.length_b   1.000
_cell.length_c   1.000
_cell.angle_alpha   90.00
_cell.angle_beta   90.00
_cell.angle_gamma   90.00
#
_symmetry.space_group_name_H-M   'P 1'
#
loop_
_entity.id
_entity.type
_entity.pdbx_description
1 polymer ?
#
loop_
_entity_poly.entity_id
_entity_poly.type
_entity_poly.pdbx_seq_one_letter_code
_entity_poly.pdbx_strand_id
1 'polypeptide(L)'
;MHVSRVHARSTLALVATGALAAATALAPTSAALAKKEVSAVRHIVYQQWDSASDFAAGTASGTTVVGDTLRIGTPSGQFSYTDPFGAGTTATYDVGSWTSPVVTTGFPYTELVSSWNAKTPPGTWVQMSVRGLADNGSTSKDYILGRWAEGTESIHRTSVPVQGDDLASVAIDTLVAKKGRSLSTWQLTVSLYRLAGSSSTPTVSLVGAMASGLPDVKKVNASPLGGAEGIELAVPPYSQEIHRGHYPEFNNGGEAWCSPTSTAMVLGYWQQQFPGQGYGPAPADYADLIPPDQWVDYAAANTYDWNYDGTGNWPFNTAYAGRYGLEGFVTRLRSLTEAEQFIKAGIPLVVSVSFKQNELTGAGYGTNGHLMVIRGFTPSGDVIANDPASHLDPNDASVRVVYNRAEFENVWIPKSGGIAYVIHPESVSLPPNVPGAEPNW
;
A
#
# COMPACT_ATOMS: atom_id res chain seq x y z
N MET A 1 34.94 18.12 47.75
CA MET A 1 34.56 17.88 49.15
C MET A 1 33.93 16.52 49.25
N HIS A 2 34.67 15.63 49.81
CA HIS A 2 34.38 14.61 50.85
C HIS A 2 33.50 13.47 50.38
N VAL A 3 33.94 12.31 50.32
CA VAL A 3 34.83 11.31 50.95
C VAL A 3 34.06 9.98 51.09
N SER A 4 34.68 9.00 50.44
CA SER A 4 34.75 7.56 50.71
C SER A 4 34.15 7.02 52.02
N ARG A 5 33.65 5.78 51.98
CA ARG A 5 34.21 4.68 52.80
C ARG A 5 33.83 3.29 52.28
N VAL A 6 34.91 2.53 52.11
CA VAL A 6 35.04 1.07 51.94
C VAL A 6 34.86 0.37 53.27
N HIS A 7 34.26 -0.82 53.30
CA HIS A 7 34.60 -1.85 54.34
C HIS A 7 34.53 -3.25 53.71
N ALA A 8 35.67 -3.92 53.78
CA ALA A 8 35.89 -5.34 53.52
C ALA A 8 35.95 -6.10 54.87
N ARG A 9 35.82 -7.39 54.78
CA ARG A 9 36.27 -8.53 55.62
C ARG A 9 35.17 -9.55 55.85
N SER A 10 35.33 -10.86 55.91
CA SER A 10 36.49 -11.76 55.86
C SER A 10 35.95 -13.22 55.71
N THR A 11 36.76 -14.04 55.08
CA THR A 11 36.75 -15.47 54.95
C THR A 11 36.50 -16.28 56.25
N LEU A 12 35.82 -17.44 56.13
CA LEU A 12 36.17 -18.62 56.92
C LEU A 12 35.88 -19.89 56.09
N ALA A 13 36.89 -20.67 55.87
CA ALA A 13 36.85 -22.00 55.28
C ALA A 13 36.59 -23.05 56.39
N LEU A 14 35.76 -24.05 56.08
CA LEU A 14 35.72 -25.27 56.89
C LEU A 14 35.70 -26.48 55.91
N VAL A 15 36.75 -27.28 56.03
CA VAL A 15 36.90 -28.56 55.35
C VAL A 15 36.24 -29.64 56.22
N ALA A 16 35.38 -30.46 55.64
CA ALA A 16 34.99 -31.75 56.26
C ALA A 16 34.85 -32.79 55.16
N THR A 17 35.70 -33.78 55.24
CA THR A 17 35.73 -35.03 54.47
C THR A 17 34.65 -36.01 54.87
N GLY A 18 34.04 -36.73 53.93
CA GLY A 18 33.25 -37.90 54.30
C GLY A 18 32.35 -38.51 53.23
N ALA A 19 32.84 -39.64 52.67
CA ALA A 19 32.10 -40.82 52.20
C ALA A 19 31.29 -40.77 50.88
N LEU A 20 31.80 -41.52 49.94
CA LEU A 20 31.20 -42.03 48.70
C LEU A 20 29.96 -42.89 49.00
N ALA A 21 28.82 -42.50 48.44
CA ALA A 21 27.70 -43.42 48.20
C ALA A 21 27.23 -43.19 46.76
N ALA A 22 27.45 -44.14 45.89
CA ALA A 22 26.96 -44.12 44.52
C ALA A 22 25.45 -44.36 44.52
N ALA A 23 24.68 -43.29 44.26
CA ALA A 23 23.27 -43.38 43.90
C ALA A 23 23.16 -43.04 42.40
N THR A 24 22.86 -44.01 41.55
CA THR A 24 22.44 -43.82 40.19
C THR A 24 21.09 -43.12 40.15
N ALA A 25 21.12 -41.81 40.04
CA ALA A 25 19.91 -41.00 39.77
C ALA A 25 19.66 -41.04 38.26
N LEU A 26 18.62 -41.77 37.84
CA LEU A 26 17.97 -41.58 36.55
C LEU A 26 17.47 -40.12 36.49
N ALA A 27 18.12 -39.31 35.65
CA ALA A 27 17.63 -37.99 35.31
C ALA A 27 16.31 -38.14 34.52
N PRO A 28 15.21 -37.43 34.90
CA PRO A 28 14.08 -37.37 34.02
C PRO A 28 14.45 -36.49 32.83
N THR A 29 14.48 -37.08 31.63
CA THR A 29 14.47 -36.35 30.39
C THR A 29 13.15 -35.61 30.31
N SER A 30 13.14 -34.35 30.77
CA SER A 30 12.08 -33.42 30.44
C SER A 30 12.19 -33.11 28.95
N ALA A 31 11.45 -33.86 28.14
CA ALA A 31 11.14 -33.46 26.80
C ALA A 31 10.38 -32.12 26.94
N ALA A 32 11.08 -31.01 26.73
CA ALA A 32 10.47 -29.72 26.53
C ALA A 32 9.58 -29.86 25.27
N LEU A 33 8.28 -30.04 25.51
CA LEU A 33 7.27 -29.87 24.46
C LEU A 33 7.48 -28.46 23.92
N ALA A 34 8.16 -28.36 22.77
CA ALA A 34 8.20 -27.15 21.99
C ALA A 34 6.73 -26.77 21.75
N LYS A 35 6.27 -25.70 22.40
CA LYS A 35 4.99 -25.09 22.11
C LYS A 35 5.03 -24.77 20.62
N LYS A 36 4.30 -25.54 19.81
CA LYS A 36 4.07 -25.24 18.41
C LYS A 36 3.37 -23.90 18.43
N GLU A 37 4.10 -22.81 18.19
CA GLU A 37 3.50 -21.51 17.97
C GLU A 37 2.55 -21.69 16.79
N VAL A 38 1.25 -21.66 17.07
CA VAL A 38 0.25 -21.56 16.01
C VAL A 38 0.49 -20.20 15.40
N SER A 39 1.04 -20.17 14.19
CA SER A 39 1.15 -18.94 13.41
C SER A 39 -0.23 -18.31 13.36
N ALA A 40 -0.37 -17.14 13.95
CA ALA A 40 -1.66 -16.45 13.96
C ALA A 40 -2.08 -16.16 12.52
N VAL A 41 -3.30 -16.56 12.17
CA VAL A 41 -3.84 -16.44 10.81
C VAL A 41 -3.91 -14.96 10.43
N ARG A 42 -3.44 -14.64 9.23
CA ARG A 42 -3.53 -13.31 8.62
C ARG A 42 -4.71 -13.31 7.65
N HIS A 43 -5.84 -12.84 8.14
CA HIS A 43 -7.05 -12.73 7.34
C HIS A 43 -6.96 -11.50 6.43
N ILE A 44 -7.03 -11.71 5.12
CA ILE A 44 -6.95 -10.66 4.11
C ILE A 44 -7.87 -11.08 2.97
N VAL A 45 -8.76 -10.21 2.56
CA VAL A 45 -9.61 -10.42 1.39
C VAL A 45 -9.58 -9.17 0.51
N TYR A 46 -9.47 -9.35 -0.79
CA TYR A 46 -9.60 -8.32 -1.80
C TYR A 46 -10.81 -8.60 -2.68
N GLN A 47 -11.56 -7.57 -3.04
CA GLN A 47 -12.67 -7.64 -3.98
C GLN A 47 -12.65 -6.42 -4.87
N GLN A 48 -12.86 -6.62 -6.19
CA GLN A 48 -12.97 -5.54 -7.16
C GLN A 48 -14.15 -5.76 -8.10
N TRP A 49 -14.50 -4.69 -8.82
CA TRP A 49 -15.46 -4.61 -9.91
C TRP A 49 -14.81 -3.81 -11.03
N ASP A 50 -14.63 -4.42 -12.20
CA ASP A 50 -13.83 -3.87 -13.31
C ASP A 50 -14.41 -4.22 -14.69
N SER A 51 -15.58 -4.88 -14.73
CA SER A 51 -16.29 -5.22 -15.98
C SER A 51 -17.72 -4.71 -15.99
N ALA A 52 -18.34 -4.66 -17.17
CA ALA A 52 -19.73 -4.31 -17.32
C ALA A 52 -20.66 -5.18 -16.46
N SER A 53 -20.38 -6.49 -16.37
CA SER A 53 -21.15 -7.43 -15.55
C SER A 53 -20.98 -7.15 -14.06
N ASP A 54 -19.79 -6.80 -13.62
CA ASP A 54 -19.51 -6.45 -12.23
C ASP A 54 -20.22 -5.15 -11.84
N PHE A 55 -20.12 -4.12 -12.68
CA PHE A 55 -20.85 -2.87 -12.43
C PHE A 55 -22.37 -3.03 -12.47
N ALA A 56 -22.89 -3.96 -13.27
CA ALA A 56 -24.31 -4.27 -13.28
C ALA A 56 -24.81 -4.93 -11.98
N ALA A 57 -23.91 -5.55 -11.20
CA ALA A 57 -24.26 -6.16 -9.91
C ALA A 57 -24.44 -5.12 -8.78
N GLY A 58 -23.93 -3.91 -8.94
CA GLY A 58 -24.08 -2.81 -7.98
C GLY A 58 -25.32 -1.98 -8.21
N THR A 59 -25.44 -0.89 -7.47
CA THR A 59 -26.57 0.05 -7.55
C THR A 59 -26.11 1.37 -8.14
N ALA A 60 -26.61 1.72 -9.32
CA ALA A 60 -26.36 2.99 -9.99
C ALA A 60 -27.38 4.04 -9.57
N SER A 61 -26.91 5.28 -9.36
CA SER A 61 -27.73 6.48 -9.16
C SER A 61 -27.12 7.60 -10.00
N GLY A 62 -27.70 7.86 -11.16
CA GLY A 62 -27.17 8.87 -12.08
C GLY A 62 -25.93 8.47 -12.88
N THR A 63 -25.45 7.24 -12.71
CA THR A 63 -24.38 6.63 -13.50
C THR A 63 -24.94 5.65 -14.53
N THR A 64 -24.13 5.37 -15.55
CA THR A 64 -24.40 4.35 -16.57
C THR A 64 -23.10 3.61 -16.88
N VAL A 65 -23.22 2.36 -17.32
CA VAL A 65 -22.11 1.53 -17.79
C VAL A 65 -21.95 1.73 -19.30
N VAL A 66 -20.73 2.01 -19.76
CA VAL A 66 -20.40 2.11 -21.17
C VAL A 66 -19.08 1.36 -21.43
N GLY A 67 -19.17 0.25 -22.18
CA GLY A 67 -18.11 -0.75 -22.16
C GLY A 67 -17.90 -1.25 -20.72
N ASP A 68 -16.67 -1.39 -20.30
CA ASP A 68 -16.30 -1.81 -18.96
C ASP A 68 -16.01 -0.60 -18.03
N THR A 69 -16.73 0.53 -18.21
CA THR A 69 -16.55 1.73 -17.41
C THR A 69 -17.86 2.34 -16.92
N LEU A 70 -17.83 2.87 -15.70
CA LEU A 70 -18.87 3.76 -15.17
C LEU A 70 -18.67 5.18 -15.68
N ARG A 71 -19.78 5.85 -16.02
CA ARG A 71 -19.83 7.28 -16.40
C ARG A 71 -21.05 7.95 -15.80
N ILE A 72 -21.08 9.28 -15.76
CA ILE A 72 -22.31 10.00 -15.47
C ILE A 72 -23.23 9.89 -16.69
N GLY A 73 -24.42 9.34 -16.46
CA GLY A 73 -25.53 9.34 -17.40
C GLY A 73 -26.40 10.58 -17.20
N THR A 74 -27.69 10.36 -16.81
CA THR A 74 -28.53 11.45 -16.29
C THR A 74 -28.17 11.68 -14.82
N PRO A 75 -27.64 12.85 -14.44
CA PRO A 75 -27.21 13.10 -13.07
C PRO A 75 -28.33 12.85 -12.06
N SER A 76 -28.00 12.30 -10.90
CA SER A 76 -28.93 12.09 -9.79
C SER A 76 -29.17 13.37 -8.97
N GLY A 77 -28.32 14.38 -9.13
CA GLY A 77 -28.42 15.64 -8.42
C GLY A 77 -27.22 16.55 -8.69
N GLN A 78 -27.05 17.55 -7.86
CA GLN A 78 -25.92 18.47 -7.89
C GLN A 78 -25.26 18.55 -6.53
N PHE A 79 -23.94 18.85 -6.54
CA PHE A 79 -23.11 18.98 -5.36
C PHE A 79 -22.25 20.27 -5.49
N SER A 80 -22.32 21.14 -4.49
CA SER A 80 -21.48 22.33 -4.41
C SER A 80 -20.23 22.00 -3.60
N TYR A 81 -19.06 22.25 -4.17
CA TYR A 81 -17.78 22.00 -3.53
C TYR A 81 -16.87 23.23 -3.61
N THR A 82 -16.27 23.56 -2.48
CA THR A 82 -15.18 24.54 -2.38
C THR A 82 -13.90 23.77 -2.13
N ASP A 83 -12.98 23.83 -3.07
CA ASP A 83 -11.67 23.21 -2.90
C ASP A 83 -10.85 23.98 -1.86
N PRO A 84 -10.50 23.37 -0.72
CA PRO A 84 -9.80 24.07 0.36
C PRO A 84 -8.35 24.44 0.00
N PHE A 85 -7.79 23.85 -1.05
CA PHE A 85 -6.42 24.07 -1.51
C PHE A 85 -6.34 24.92 -2.78
N GLY A 86 -7.48 25.21 -3.40
CA GLY A 86 -7.58 26.06 -4.58
C GLY A 86 -7.82 27.53 -4.23
N ALA A 87 -8.37 28.29 -5.18
CA ALA A 87 -8.67 29.71 -5.02
C ALA A 87 -9.85 30.03 -4.06
N GLY A 88 -10.39 29.03 -3.36
CA GLY A 88 -11.53 29.16 -2.46
C GLY A 88 -12.87 29.42 -3.18
N THR A 89 -12.92 29.19 -4.48
CA THR A 89 -14.13 29.34 -5.28
C THR A 89 -15.00 28.10 -5.16
N THR A 90 -16.29 28.33 -4.85
CA THR A 90 -17.27 27.22 -4.86
C THR A 90 -17.72 26.95 -6.28
N ALA A 91 -17.62 25.71 -6.70
CA ALA A 91 -18.17 25.24 -7.97
C ALA A 91 -19.32 24.27 -7.74
N THR A 92 -20.27 24.24 -8.67
CA THR A 92 -21.38 23.27 -8.68
C THR A 92 -21.10 22.17 -9.69
N TYR A 93 -21.27 20.93 -9.26
CA TYR A 93 -21.03 19.73 -10.06
C TYR A 93 -22.32 18.93 -10.18
N ASP A 94 -22.60 18.42 -11.38
CA ASP A 94 -23.55 17.31 -11.58
C ASP A 94 -22.93 16.04 -10.96
N VAL A 95 -23.75 15.23 -10.30
CA VAL A 95 -23.28 14.03 -9.61
C VAL A 95 -24.01 12.78 -10.08
N GLY A 96 -23.26 11.69 -10.20
CA GLY A 96 -23.77 10.33 -10.26
C GLY A 96 -22.96 9.43 -9.34
N SER A 97 -23.54 8.40 -8.80
CA SER A 97 -22.84 7.45 -7.94
C SER A 97 -23.14 6.00 -8.31
N TRP A 98 -22.21 5.13 -7.96
CA TRP A 98 -22.38 3.69 -8.01
C TRP A 98 -21.97 3.10 -6.67
N THR A 99 -22.80 2.22 -6.12
CA THR A 99 -22.56 1.53 -4.85
C THR A 99 -22.42 0.05 -5.11
N SER A 100 -21.34 -0.55 -4.61
CA SER A 100 -21.06 -1.98 -4.76
C SER A 100 -22.12 -2.87 -4.10
N PRO A 101 -22.23 -4.14 -4.46
CA PRO A 101 -22.82 -5.13 -3.58
C PRO A 101 -22.17 -5.13 -2.20
N VAL A 102 -22.89 -5.61 -1.17
CA VAL A 102 -22.32 -5.80 0.17
C VAL A 102 -21.33 -6.96 0.12
N VAL A 103 -20.10 -6.71 0.58
CA VAL A 103 -19.09 -7.74 0.74
C VAL A 103 -19.05 -8.20 2.18
N THR A 104 -19.18 -9.51 2.41
CA THR A 104 -19.01 -10.16 3.71
C THR A 104 -17.62 -10.79 3.75
N THR A 105 -16.78 -10.38 4.70
CA THR A 105 -15.37 -10.81 4.76
C THR A 105 -15.20 -12.24 5.25
N GLY A 106 -16.18 -12.80 5.99
CA GLY A 106 -16.07 -14.11 6.64
C GLY A 106 -15.26 -14.09 7.94
N PHE A 107 -14.66 -12.96 8.26
CA PHE A 107 -13.87 -12.71 9.50
C PHE A 107 -14.05 -11.25 9.95
N PRO A 108 -13.83 -10.95 11.24
CA PRO A 108 -13.78 -9.58 11.73
C PRO A 108 -12.57 -8.84 11.15
N TYR A 109 -12.78 -7.74 10.41
CA TYR A 109 -11.68 -6.92 9.92
C TYR A 109 -11.54 -5.62 10.71
N THR A 110 -10.32 -5.11 10.74
CA THR A 110 -9.94 -3.89 11.47
C THR A 110 -9.40 -2.79 10.57
N GLU A 111 -9.00 -3.13 9.34
CA GLU A 111 -8.50 -2.16 8.38
C GLU A 111 -9.05 -2.45 6.98
N LEU A 112 -9.30 -1.37 6.22
CA LEU A 112 -9.69 -1.45 4.82
C LEU A 112 -9.01 -0.32 4.04
N VAL A 113 -8.43 -0.68 2.88
CA VAL A 113 -7.86 0.24 1.89
C VAL A 113 -8.62 0.05 0.59
N SER A 114 -9.14 1.14 0.01
CA SER A 114 -9.80 1.09 -1.29
C SER A 114 -8.82 1.31 -2.44
N SER A 115 -9.26 0.93 -3.64
CA SER A 115 -8.56 1.19 -4.89
C SER A 115 -9.55 1.60 -5.97
N TRP A 116 -9.13 2.44 -6.90
CA TRP A 116 -9.91 2.82 -8.06
C TRP A 116 -8.99 3.15 -9.24
N ASN A 117 -9.45 2.87 -10.44
CA ASN A 117 -8.84 3.39 -11.65
C ASN A 117 -9.86 4.28 -12.36
N ALA A 118 -9.51 5.52 -12.59
CA ALA A 118 -10.40 6.52 -13.15
C ALA A 118 -9.65 7.48 -14.06
N LYS A 119 -10.30 7.90 -15.15
CA LYS A 119 -9.88 9.07 -15.95
C LYS A 119 -10.77 10.24 -15.60
N THR A 120 -10.17 11.36 -15.24
CA THR A 120 -10.88 12.56 -14.79
C THR A 120 -10.46 13.76 -15.64
N PRO A 121 -11.00 13.89 -16.86
CA PRO A 121 -10.72 15.05 -17.71
C PRO A 121 -11.06 16.37 -17.01
N PRO A 122 -10.50 17.52 -17.45
CA PRO A 122 -10.74 18.81 -16.82
C PRO A 122 -12.23 19.10 -16.52
N GLY A 123 -12.51 19.61 -15.32
CA GLY A 123 -13.86 19.82 -14.82
C GLY A 123 -14.50 18.58 -14.17
N THR A 124 -13.76 17.49 -14.01
CA THR A 124 -14.29 16.25 -13.41
C THR A 124 -13.41 15.70 -12.30
N TRP A 125 -14.00 14.93 -11.39
CA TRP A 125 -13.31 14.25 -10.30
C TRP A 125 -14.17 13.10 -9.74
N VAL A 126 -13.57 12.26 -8.89
CA VAL A 126 -14.27 11.15 -8.22
C VAL A 126 -14.01 11.17 -6.71
N GLN A 127 -14.96 10.64 -5.92
CA GLN A 127 -14.83 10.42 -4.49
C GLN A 127 -15.11 8.97 -4.17
N MET A 128 -14.23 8.36 -3.39
CA MET A 128 -14.41 7.00 -2.86
C MET A 128 -14.87 7.07 -1.41
N SER A 129 -15.93 6.32 -1.07
CA SER A 129 -16.45 6.20 0.29
C SER A 129 -16.71 4.73 0.64
N VAL A 130 -16.66 4.43 1.93
CA VAL A 130 -16.94 3.09 2.48
C VAL A 130 -17.87 3.16 3.68
N ARG A 131 -18.76 2.18 3.80
CA ARG A 131 -19.52 1.89 5.02
C ARG A 131 -19.56 0.38 5.28
N GLY A 132 -19.83 -0.03 6.49
CA GLY A 132 -19.89 -1.45 6.86
C GLY A 132 -20.76 -1.73 8.08
N LEU A 133 -20.96 -3.02 8.35
CA LEU A 133 -21.65 -3.50 9.54
C LEU A 133 -20.60 -3.70 10.65
N ALA A 134 -20.84 -3.09 11.79
CA ALA A 134 -19.98 -3.17 12.96
C ALA A 134 -20.21 -4.46 13.76
N ASP A 135 -19.27 -4.75 14.66
CA ASP A 135 -19.29 -5.86 15.61
C ASP A 135 -20.51 -5.86 16.55
N ASN A 136 -21.12 -4.71 16.79
CA ASN A 136 -22.34 -4.54 17.59
C ASN A 136 -23.63 -4.60 16.75
N GLY A 137 -23.54 -4.92 15.45
CA GLY A 137 -24.66 -5.02 14.53
C GLY A 137 -25.18 -3.69 13.97
N SER A 138 -24.55 -2.55 14.31
CA SER A 138 -24.93 -1.26 13.72
C SER A 138 -24.21 -1.03 12.38
N THR A 139 -24.90 -0.34 11.45
CA THR A 139 -24.26 0.15 10.21
C THR A 139 -23.46 1.40 10.52
N SER A 140 -22.23 1.47 10.00
CA SER A 140 -21.39 2.66 10.12
C SER A 140 -21.96 3.83 9.30
N LYS A 141 -21.48 5.04 9.56
CA LYS A 141 -21.58 6.14 8.60
C LYS A 141 -20.76 5.84 7.34
N ASP A 142 -20.91 6.68 6.32
CA ASP A 142 -20.00 6.69 5.17
C ASP A 142 -18.71 7.42 5.56
N TYR A 143 -17.57 6.75 5.35
CA TYR A 143 -16.24 7.33 5.51
C TYR A 143 -15.64 7.61 4.13
N ILE A 144 -15.18 8.83 3.88
CA ILE A 144 -14.54 9.20 2.61
C ILE A 144 -13.08 8.76 2.66
N LEU A 145 -12.66 7.92 1.72
CA LEU A 145 -11.30 7.38 1.63
C LEU A 145 -10.38 8.22 0.72
N GLY A 146 -10.97 9.03 -0.16
CA GLY A 146 -10.21 9.96 -0.99
C GLY A 146 -11.07 10.70 -2.00
N ARG A 147 -10.60 11.87 -2.42
CA ARG A 147 -11.07 12.62 -3.57
C ARG A 147 -9.95 12.69 -4.59
N TRP A 148 -10.24 12.31 -5.81
CA TRP A 148 -9.25 12.13 -6.86
C TRP A 148 -9.59 12.94 -8.11
N ALA A 149 -8.57 13.65 -8.61
CA ALA A 149 -8.51 14.20 -9.96
C ALA A 149 -7.10 13.99 -10.52
N GLU A 150 -6.98 13.75 -11.83
CA GLU A 150 -5.67 13.58 -12.49
C GLU A 150 -4.80 14.84 -12.45
N GLY A 151 -5.44 16.01 -12.64
CA GLY A 151 -4.80 17.31 -12.52
C GLY A 151 -5.24 18.05 -11.25
N THR A 152 -5.01 19.35 -11.22
CA THR A 152 -5.44 20.28 -10.16
C THR A 152 -6.46 21.32 -10.65
N GLU A 153 -6.84 21.29 -11.92
CA GLU A 153 -7.74 22.27 -12.54
C GLU A 153 -9.18 22.12 -12.05
N SER A 154 -9.58 20.89 -11.68
CA SER A 154 -10.94 20.61 -11.17
C SER A 154 -11.01 20.76 -9.66
N ILE A 155 -10.19 20.01 -8.99
CA ILE A 155 -9.95 20.01 -7.55
C ILE A 155 -8.51 19.55 -7.26
N HIS A 156 -7.99 19.91 -6.12
CA HIS A 156 -6.79 19.29 -5.58
C HIS A 156 -7.16 17.91 -4.99
N ARG A 157 -6.43 16.86 -5.42
CA ARG A 157 -6.66 15.50 -4.87
C ARG A 157 -6.31 15.47 -3.39
N THR A 158 -7.16 14.83 -2.58
CA THR A 158 -7.02 14.98 -1.14
C THR A 158 -7.64 13.81 -0.37
N SER A 159 -6.98 13.37 0.68
CA SER A 159 -7.62 12.67 1.79
C SER A 159 -8.54 13.65 2.54
N VAL A 160 -9.48 13.12 3.34
CA VAL A 160 -10.43 13.95 4.08
C VAL A 160 -10.15 13.81 5.58
N PRO A 161 -9.76 14.90 6.26
CA PRO A 161 -9.39 14.85 7.66
C PRO A 161 -10.60 14.67 8.61
N VAL A 162 -10.32 14.31 9.85
CA VAL A 162 -11.27 14.31 10.99
C VAL A 162 -12.56 13.54 10.73
N GLN A 163 -12.45 12.29 10.32
CA GLN A 163 -13.59 11.41 10.07
C GLN A 163 -13.80 10.33 11.16
N GLY A 164 -13.29 10.53 12.36
CA GLY A 164 -13.46 9.55 13.45
C GLY A 164 -14.85 9.60 14.09
N ASP A 165 -15.28 8.44 14.62
CA ASP A 165 -16.38 8.24 15.55
C ASP A 165 -16.02 7.11 16.54
N ASP A 166 -17.02 6.55 17.27
CA ASP A 166 -16.79 5.48 18.24
C ASP A 166 -16.47 4.13 17.60
N LEU A 167 -16.69 3.96 16.29
CA LEU A 167 -16.49 2.71 15.58
C LEU A 167 -15.14 2.67 14.86
N ALA A 168 -14.85 3.70 14.07
CA ALA A 168 -13.67 3.74 13.22
C ALA A 168 -13.16 5.17 12.99
N SER A 169 -12.03 5.29 12.33
CA SER A 169 -11.48 6.55 11.81
C SER A 169 -10.79 6.29 10.48
N VAL A 170 -10.62 7.32 9.67
CA VAL A 170 -9.78 7.25 8.47
C VAL A 170 -8.42 7.85 8.80
N ALA A 171 -7.39 7.05 8.61
CA ALA A 171 -5.99 7.48 8.69
C ALA A 171 -5.48 7.64 7.26
N ILE A 172 -5.51 8.86 6.76
CA ILE A 172 -5.14 9.24 5.38
C ILE A 172 -6.03 8.53 4.35
N ASP A 173 -5.71 7.30 3.99
CA ASP A 173 -6.31 6.47 2.94
C ASP A 173 -6.88 5.14 3.48
N THR A 174 -6.72 4.89 4.77
CA THR A 174 -7.07 3.63 5.41
C THR A 174 -8.19 3.82 6.43
N LEU A 175 -9.30 3.10 6.27
CA LEU A 175 -10.28 2.94 7.34
C LEU A 175 -9.68 2.04 8.43
N VAL A 176 -9.66 2.54 9.67
CA VAL A 176 -9.12 1.81 10.84
C VAL A 176 -10.19 1.73 11.93
N ALA A 177 -10.56 0.52 12.32
CA ALA A 177 -11.46 0.30 13.45
C ALA A 177 -10.83 0.79 14.75
N LYS A 178 -11.64 1.37 15.63
CA LYS A 178 -11.17 1.76 16.98
C LYS A 178 -10.74 0.53 17.78
N LYS A 179 -9.83 0.74 18.72
CA LYS A 179 -9.32 -0.34 19.58
C LYS A 179 -10.45 -1.14 20.23
N GLY A 180 -10.44 -2.45 20.00
CA GLY A 180 -11.47 -3.36 20.47
C GLY A 180 -12.75 -3.38 19.64
N ARG A 181 -12.75 -2.74 18.47
CA ARG A 181 -13.85 -2.75 17.49
C ARG A 181 -13.41 -3.49 16.23
N SER A 182 -14.39 -3.96 15.47
CA SER A 182 -14.20 -4.56 14.15
C SER A 182 -15.45 -4.39 13.29
N LEU A 183 -15.31 -4.65 12.00
CA LEU A 183 -16.40 -4.71 11.03
C LEU A 183 -16.43 -6.10 10.40
N SER A 184 -17.58 -6.50 9.86
CA SER A 184 -17.79 -7.82 9.23
C SER A 184 -18.22 -7.73 7.78
N THR A 185 -18.76 -6.58 7.35
CA THR A 185 -19.11 -6.32 5.96
C THR A 185 -18.66 -4.93 5.54
N TRP A 186 -18.57 -4.72 4.24
CA TRP A 186 -18.35 -3.39 3.68
C TRP A 186 -19.08 -3.20 2.35
N GLN A 187 -19.29 -1.95 1.99
CA GLN A 187 -19.81 -1.49 0.71
C GLN A 187 -19.02 -0.26 0.30
N LEU A 188 -18.54 -0.20 -0.95
CA LEU A 188 -17.96 1.00 -1.53
C LEU A 188 -19.01 1.80 -2.27
N THR A 189 -18.86 3.12 -2.23
CA THR A 189 -19.56 4.03 -3.12
C THR A 189 -18.54 4.91 -3.82
N VAL A 190 -18.52 4.86 -5.17
CA VAL A 190 -17.81 5.82 -5.98
C VAL A 190 -18.80 6.87 -6.49
N SER A 191 -18.52 8.14 -6.15
CA SER A 191 -19.28 9.28 -6.66
C SER A 191 -18.46 9.97 -7.76
N LEU A 192 -19.08 10.19 -8.89
CA LEU A 192 -18.53 10.83 -10.08
C LEU A 192 -19.08 12.26 -10.18
N TYR A 193 -18.21 13.21 -10.38
CA TYR A 193 -18.55 14.63 -10.45
C TYR A 193 -18.08 15.23 -11.77
N ARG A 194 -18.92 16.06 -12.40
CA ARG A 194 -18.56 16.92 -13.53
C ARG A 194 -19.09 18.34 -13.30
N LEU A 195 -18.35 19.33 -13.74
CA LEU A 195 -18.78 20.72 -13.63
C LEU A 195 -20.16 20.89 -14.27
N ALA A 196 -21.11 21.49 -13.56
CA ALA A 196 -22.49 21.64 -14.01
C ALA A 196 -22.56 22.37 -15.37
N GLY A 197 -23.32 21.80 -16.29
CA GLY A 197 -23.41 22.28 -17.67
C GLY A 197 -22.28 21.81 -18.61
N SER A 198 -21.28 21.09 -18.10
CA SER A 198 -20.23 20.45 -18.93
C SER A 198 -20.73 19.15 -19.54
N SER A 199 -20.20 18.82 -20.74
CA SER A 199 -20.36 17.50 -21.34
C SER A 199 -19.24 16.51 -20.97
N SER A 200 -18.14 16.98 -20.35
CA SER A 200 -17.07 16.11 -19.85
C SER A 200 -17.62 15.20 -18.78
N THR A 201 -17.16 13.94 -18.75
CA THR A 201 -17.55 13.00 -17.70
C THR A 201 -16.34 12.19 -17.27
N PRO A 202 -16.15 11.94 -15.96
CA PRO A 202 -15.12 11.01 -15.52
C PRO A 202 -15.53 9.60 -15.93
N THR A 203 -14.53 8.73 -16.11
CA THR A 203 -14.75 7.30 -16.34
C THR A 203 -14.03 6.51 -15.25
N VAL A 204 -14.71 5.51 -14.68
CA VAL A 204 -14.14 4.61 -13.68
C VAL A 204 -14.13 3.21 -14.24
N SER A 205 -12.94 2.62 -14.34
CA SER A 205 -12.73 1.27 -14.89
C SER A 205 -12.49 0.22 -13.80
N LEU A 206 -12.14 0.61 -12.57
CA LEU A 206 -11.96 -0.30 -11.45
C LEU A 206 -12.42 0.37 -10.15
N VAL A 207 -13.15 -0.37 -9.34
CA VAL A 207 -13.49 -0.05 -7.95
C VAL A 207 -13.21 -1.29 -7.12
N GLY A 208 -12.39 -1.20 -6.07
CA GLY A 208 -12.07 -2.34 -5.23
C GLY A 208 -11.64 -1.94 -3.82
N ALA A 209 -11.56 -2.92 -2.94
CA ALA A 209 -10.95 -2.76 -1.63
C ALA A 209 -10.37 -4.05 -1.07
N MET A 210 -9.31 -3.89 -0.30
CA MET A 210 -8.72 -4.90 0.56
C MET A 210 -9.17 -4.66 2.00
N ALA A 211 -9.78 -5.67 2.62
CA ALA A 211 -10.10 -5.69 4.05
C ALA A 211 -9.22 -6.70 4.78
N SER A 212 -8.76 -6.36 5.98
CA SER A 212 -7.86 -7.23 6.74
C SER A 212 -8.11 -7.23 8.24
N GLY A 213 -7.99 -8.43 8.85
CA GLY A 213 -7.91 -8.69 10.27
C GLY A 213 -6.57 -9.33 10.61
N LEU A 214 -5.60 -8.51 10.99
CA LEU A 214 -4.23 -8.95 11.18
C LEU A 214 -3.88 -9.19 12.65
N PRO A 215 -3.06 -10.21 12.97
CA PRO A 215 -2.53 -10.41 14.30
C PRO A 215 -1.49 -9.32 14.63
N ASP A 216 -1.47 -8.86 15.90
CA ASP A 216 -0.38 -8.00 16.40
C ASP A 216 0.87 -8.84 16.65
N VAL A 217 1.68 -9.03 15.61
CA VAL A 217 2.96 -9.75 15.69
C VAL A 217 4.12 -8.77 15.47
N LYS A 218 5.19 -8.95 16.23
CA LYS A 218 6.39 -8.10 16.12
C LYS A 218 7.43 -8.67 15.17
N LYS A 219 7.40 -9.98 14.95
CA LYS A 219 8.30 -10.71 14.05
C LYS A 219 7.56 -11.86 13.38
N VAL A 220 8.05 -12.22 12.20
CA VAL A 220 7.63 -13.41 11.47
C VAL A 220 8.85 -14.28 11.15
N ASN A 221 8.64 -15.57 10.99
CA ASN A 221 9.66 -16.45 10.44
C ASN A 221 9.76 -16.23 8.93
N ALA A 222 10.95 -16.41 8.36
CA ALA A 222 11.08 -16.38 6.91
C ALA A 222 10.16 -17.41 6.27
N SER A 223 9.37 -16.97 5.30
CA SER A 223 8.48 -17.86 4.55
C SER A 223 9.26 -18.81 3.65
N PRO A 224 8.71 -20.00 3.33
CA PRO A 224 9.31 -20.90 2.35
C PRO A 224 9.51 -20.22 0.99
N LEU A 225 10.45 -20.74 0.21
CA LEU A 225 10.66 -20.33 -1.18
C LEU A 225 9.41 -20.62 -2.02
N GLY A 226 9.05 -19.68 -2.91
CA GLY A 226 7.83 -19.72 -3.73
C GLY A 226 8.07 -20.08 -5.20
N GLY A 227 9.33 -20.32 -5.59
CA GLY A 227 9.72 -20.77 -6.92
C GLY A 227 10.06 -19.62 -7.88
N ALA A 228 10.41 -18.43 -7.38
CA ALA A 228 10.93 -17.32 -8.18
C ALA A 228 12.45 -17.13 -8.03
N GLU A 229 13.14 -18.09 -7.43
CA GLU A 229 14.59 -18.03 -7.23
C GLU A 229 15.32 -17.92 -8.57
N GLY A 230 16.19 -16.92 -8.69
CA GLY A 230 16.94 -16.61 -9.89
C GLY A 230 16.16 -15.80 -10.94
N ILE A 231 14.91 -15.41 -10.64
CA ILE A 231 14.13 -14.50 -11.52
C ILE A 231 14.39 -13.06 -11.09
N GLU A 232 14.77 -12.22 -12.05
CA GLU A 232 14.89 -10.77 -11.88
C GLU A 232 14.25 -10.06 -13.07
N LEU A 233 13.27 -9.19 -12.77
CA LEU A 233 12.58 -8.37 -13.77
C LEU A 233 13.41 -7.12 -14.09
N ALA A 234 13.40 -6.69 -15.36
CA ALA A 234 14.19 -5.55 -15.82
C ALA A 234 13.54 -4.19 -15.45
N VAL A 235 13.19 -4.01 -14.17
CA VAL A 235 12.62 -2.75 -13.67
C VAL A 235 13.71 -1.68 -13.66
N PRO A 236 13.51 -0.51 -14.33
CA PRO A 236 14.50 0.55 -14.32
C PRO A 236 14.72 1.09 -12.89
N PRO A 237 15.97 1.40 -12.52
CA PRO A 237 16.27 2.00 -11.23
C PRO A 237 16.14 3.53 -11.31
N TYR A 238 15.42 4.16 -10.39
CA TYR A 238 15.34 5.61 -10.23
C TYR A 238 15.59 5.97 -8.76
N SER A 239 16.52 6.89 -8.50
CA SER A 239 16.81 7.36 -7.14
C SER A 239 15.94 8.58 -6.81
N GLN A 240 15.18 8.52 -5.72
CA GLN A 240 14.49 9.70 -5.19
C GLN A 240 15.46 10.78 -4.74
N GLU A 241 16.68 10.41 -4.36
CA GLU A 241 17.68 11.31 -3.80
C GLU A 241 18.29 12.26 -4.85
N ILE A 242 18.18 11.93 -6.14
CA ILE A 242 18.52 12.84 -7.25
C ILE A 242 17.62 14.09 -7.23
N HIS A 243 16.37 13.94 -6.77
CA HIS A 243 15.35 14.98 -6.77
C HIS A 243 15.32 15.83 -5.49
N ARG A 244 16.36 15.81 -4.68
CA ARG A 244 16.48 16.66 -3.49
C ARG A 244 16.31 18.12 -3.83
N GLY A 245 15.34 18.78 -3.18
CA GLY A 245 15.04 20.18 -3.40
C GLY A 245 14.27 20.49 -4.69
N HIS A 246 13.93 19.49 -5.52
CA HIS A 246 13.00 19.67 -6.63
C HIS A 246 11.60 19.88 -6.07
N TYR A 247 10.87 20.88 -6.57
CA TYR A 247 9.46 21.12 -6.28
C TYR A 247 9.12 20.95 -4.77
N PRO A 248 9.69 21.79 -3.89
CA PRO A 248 9.56 21.64 -2.43
C PRO A 248 8.13 21.74 -1.92
N GLU A 249 7.19 22.27 -2.74
CA GLU A 249 5.75 22.28 -2.49
C GLU A 249 5.14 20.88 -2.43
N PHE A 250 5.82 19.86 -2.97
CA PHE A 250 5.41 18.46 -2.88
C PHE A 250 6.24 17.73 -1.82
N ASN A 251 5.91 17.96 -0.55
CA ASN A 251 6.53 17.33 0.61
C ASN A 251 8.06 17.55 0.70
N ASN A 252 8.52 18.77 0.51
CA ASN A 252 9.92 19.20 0.56
C ASN A 252 10.84 18.59 -0.51
N GLY A 253 10.31 17.90 -1.51
CA GLY A 253 11.09 17.37 -2.63
C GLY A 253 11.49 15.90 -2.49
N GLY A 254 12.44 15.47 -3.31
CA GLY A 254 12.76 14.07 -3.58
C GLY A 254 12.97 13.16 -2.38
N GLU A 255 13.55 13.63 -1.29
CA GLU A 255 13.82 12.80 -0.09
C GLU A 255 12.56 12.14 0.51
N ALA A 256 11.36 12.64 0.19
CA ALA A 256 10.08 12.09 0.64
C ALA A 256 9.28 11.38 -0.48
N TRP A 257 9.86 11.18 -1.66
CA TRP A 257 9.15 10.70 -2.84
C TRP A 257 9.31 9.20 -3.13
N CYS A 258 9.54 8.38 -2.11
CA CYS A 258 9.72 6.93 -2.29
C CYS A 258 8.55 6.26 -3.03
N SER A 259 7.31 6.66 -2.75
CA SER A 259 6.12 6.06 -3.37
C SER A 259 5.98 6.41 -4.85
N PRO A 260 5.96 7.70 -5.28
CA PRO A 260 5.90 8.04 -6.69
C PRO A 260 7.13 7.56 -7.49
N THR A 261 8.34 7.56 -6.90
CA THR A 261 9.53 7.02 -7.55
C THR A 261 9.40 5.52 -7.81
N SER A 262 8.94 4.75 -6.80
CA SER A 262 8.68 3.31 -6.97
C SER A 262 7.59 3.05 -8.00
N THR A 263 6.52 3.85 -8.01
CA THR A 263 5.46 3.78 -9.01
C THR A 263 6.00 4.10 -10.41
N ALA A 264 6.82 5.15 -10.55
CA ALA A 264 7.47 5.49 -11.82
C ALA A 264 8.37 4.37 -12.36
N MET A 265 9.10 3.66 -11.49
CA MET A 265 9.88 2.49 -11.87
C MET A 265 9.00 1.38 -12.48
N VAL A 266 7.84 1.10 -11.88
CA VAL A 266 6.91 0.09 -12.39
C VAL A 266 6.27 0.53 -13.70
N LEU A 267 5.89 1.81 -13.85
CA LEU A 267 5.41 2.35 -15.12
C LEU A 267 6.49 2.24 -16.21
N GLY A 268 7.73 2.63 -15.90
CA GLY A 268 8.87 2.51 -16.80
C GLY A 268 9.13 1.05 -17.23
N TYR A 269 8.96 0.09 -16.33
CA TYR A 269 9.02 -1.33 -16.65
C TYR A 269 7.95 -1.72 -17.69
N TRP A 270 6.69 -1.34 -17.47
CA TRP A 270 5.61 -1.68 -18.40
C TRP A 270 5.74 -0.97 -19.76
N GLN A 271 6.23 0.27 -19.78
CA GLN A 271 6.54 0.97 -21.04
C GLN A 271 7.62 0.23 -21.83
N GLN A 272 8.64 -0.34 -21.17
CA GLN A 272 9.69 -1.13 -21.82
C GLN A 272 9.19 -2.50 -22.29
N GLN A 273 8.32 -3.17 -21.49
CA GLN A 273 7.76 -4.47 -21.88
C GLN A 273 6.76 -4.36 -23.05
N PHE A 274 6.02 -3.26 -23.15
CA PHE A 274 4.98 -3.03 -24.14
C PHE A 274 5.16 -1.66 -24.83
N PRO A 275 6.19 -1.49 -25.68
CA PRO A 275 6.45 -0.23 -26.33
C PRO A 275 5.24 0.26 -27.16
N GLY A 276 4.89 1.54 -27.01
CA GLY A 276 3.81 2.17 -27.77
C GLY A 276 2.40 2.00 -27.18
N GLN A 277 2.23 1.27 -26.06
CA GLN A 277 0.92 1.13 -25.39
C GLN A 277 0.57 2.33 -24.50
N GLY A 278 1.54 3.21 -24.20
CA GLY A 278 1.29 4.41 -23.38
C GLY A 278 1.11 4.13 -21.88
N TYR A 279 1.74 3.06 -21.36
CA TYR A 279 1.68 2.67 -19.94
C TYR A 279 2.50 3.56 -18.99
N GLY A 280 2.57 4.84 -19.29
CA GLY A 280 3.23 5.85 -18.47
C GLY A 280 3.16 7.23 -19.13
N PRO A 281 3.68 8.29 -18.49
CA PRO A 281 3.62 9.64 -19.01
C PRO A 281 4.36 9.76 -20.34
N ALA A 282 3.82 10.57 -21.27
CA ALA A 282 4.48 10.89 -22.50
C ALA A 282 5.62 11.91 -22.26
N PRO A 283 6.69 11.92 -23.07
CA PRO A 283 7.78 12.90 -22.90
C PRO A 283 7.32 14.36 -22.85
N ALA A 284 6.23 14.69 -23.53
CA ALA A 284 5.65 16.04 -23.50
C ALA A 284 5.04 16.43 -22.14
N ASP A 285 4.65 15.46 -21.31
CA ASP A 285 4.02 15.70 -20.01
C ASP A 285 5.03 16.23 -18.99
N TYR A 286 6.32 15.94 -19.15
CA TYR A 286 7.39 16.27 -18.22
C TYR A 286 8.58 17.00 -18.84
N ALA A 287 8.48 17.42 -20.10
CA ALA A 287 9.59 18.04 -20.86
C ALA A 287 10.17 19.29 -20.19
N ASP A 288 9.33 20.06 -19.50
CA ASP A 288 9.71 21.32 -18.86
C ASP A 288 10.12 21.15 -17.36
N LEU A 289 10.15 19.89 -16.87
CA LEU A 289 10.54 19.62 -15.48
C LEU A 289 12.07 19.52 -15.35
N ILE A 290 12.57 19.54 -14.12
CA ILE A 290 14.00 19.54 -13.81
C ILE A 290 14.62 18.17 -14.14
N PRO A 291 15.66 18.09 -15.02
CA PRO A 291 16.36 16.84 -15.29
C PRO A 291 17.35 16.46 -14.17
N PRO A 292 17.74 15.18 -14.04
CA PRO A 292 17.29 14.02 -14.83
C PRO A 292 15.96 13.42 -14.29
N ASP A 293 15.48 12.35 -14.93
CA ASP A 293 14.34 11.53 -14.49
C ASP A 293 13.06 12.32 -14.19
N GLN A 294 12.77 13.33 -15.02
CA GLN A 294 11.63 14.26 -14.87
C GLN A 294 10.28 13.57 -14.68
N TRP A 295 10.12 12.31 -15.13
CA TRP A 295 8.93 11.50 -14.89
C TRP A 295 8.73 11.15 -13.42
N VAL A 296 9.78 11.19 -12.57
CA VAL A 296 9.68 11.05 -11.11
C VAL A 296 9.06 12.31 -10.50
N ASP A 297 9.53 13.50 -10.88
CA ASP A 297 8.94 14.77 -10.48
C ASP A 297 7.46 14.86 -10.91
N TYR A 298 7.18 14.41 -12.14
CA TYR A 298 5.82 14.36 -12.67
C TYR A 298 4.93 13.41 -11.85
N ALA A 299 5.44 12.23 -11.49
CA ALA A 299 4.72 11.29 -10.65
C ALA A 299 4.46 11.87 -9.25
N ALA A 300 5.44 12.53 -8.65
CA ALA A 300 5.28 13.18 -7.34
C ALA A 300 4.18 14.25 -7.37
N ALA A 301 4.19 15.15 -8.35
CA ALA A 301 3.15 16.17 -8.53
C ALA A 301 1.76 15.56 -8.76
N ASN A 302 1.67 14.39 -9.43
CA ASN A 302 0.41 13.75 -9.79
C ASN A 302 -0.08 12.69 -8.79
N THR A 303 0.64 12.45 -7.69
CA THR A 303 0.24 11.56 -6.58
C THR A 303 0.14 12.31 -5.24
N TYR A 304 0.54 13.57 -5.21
CA TYR A 304 0.53 14.40 -4.00
C TYR A 304 -0.87 14.55 -3.42
N ASP A 305 -1.02 14.24 -2.15
CA ASP A 305 -2.24 14.40 -1.36
C ASP A 305 -2.15 15.72 -0.56
N TRP A 306 -2.96 16.69 -0.94
CA TRP A 306 -2.89 18.05 -0.43
C TRP A 306 -3.27 18.20 1.05
N ASN A 307 -4.10 17.29 1.59
CA ASN A 307 -4.41 17.30 3.02
C ASN A 307 -3.36 16.55 3.86
N TYR A 308 -2.86 15.44 3.33
CA TYR A 308 -1.80 14.66 3.98
C TYR A 308 -0.44 15.37 3.91
N ASP A 309 -0.28 16.31 2.99
CA ASP A 309 1.00 17.00 2.68
C ASP A 309 2.09 15.97 2.33
N GLY A 310 1.77 15.06 1.41
CA GLY A 310 2.69 13.98 1.06
C GLY A 310 2.29 13.18 -0.17
N THR A 311 3.27 12.44 -0.71
CA THR A 311 3.13 11.62 -1.91
C THR A 311 2.87 10.13 -1.61
N GLY A 312 2.80 9.77 -0.33
CA GLY A 312 2.71 8.39 0.15
C GLY A 312 1.29 7.82 0.27
N ASN A 313 0.25 8.52 -0.20
CA ASN A 313 -1.12 7.99 -0.25
C ASN A 313 -1.17 6.79 -1.20
N TRP A 314 -1.45 5.60 -0.68
CA TRP A 314 -1.32 4.34 -1.42
C TRP A 314 -2.30 4.26 -2.60
N PRO A 315 -3.63 4.47 -2.41
CA PRO A 315 -4.58 4.51 -3.51
C PRO A 315 -4.26 5.56 -4.60
N PHE A 316 -3.70 6.71 -4.22
CA PHE A 316 -3.37 7.74 -5.21
C PHE A 316 -2.25 7.29 -6.16
N ASN A 317 -1.29 6.53 -5.66
CA ASN A 317 -0.22 5.98 -6.49
C ASN A 317 -0.74 4.90 -7.45
N THR A 318 -1.63 4.01 -7.00
CA THR A 318 -2.24 3.01 -7.89
C THR A 318 -3.23 3.65 -8.88
N ALA A 319 -3.99 4.66 -8.46
CA ALA A 319 -4.86 5.41 -9.36
C ALA A 319 -4.08 6.22 -10.41
N TYR A 320 -2.90 6.74 -10.05
CA TYR A 320 -2.00 7.38 -11.00
C TYR A 320 -1.56 6.41 -12.12
N ALA A 321 -1.23 5.16 -11.78
CA ALA A 321 -0.96 4.13 -12.79
C ALA A 321 -2.20 3.84 -13.67
N GLY A 322 -3.39 3.82 -13.05
CA GLY A 322 -4.67 3.60 -13.74
C GLY A 322 -4.97 4.61 -14.85
N ARG A 323 -4.48 5.87 -14.74
CA ARG A 323 -4.66 6.87 -15.80
C ARG A 323 -3.97 6.50 -17.11
N TYR A 324 -3.01 5.59 -17.09
CA TYR A 324 -2.28 5.10 -18.28
C TYR A 324 -2.83 3.78 -18.81
N GLY A 325 -4.00 3.33 -18.33
CA GLY A 325 -4.62 2.09 -18.79
C GLY A 325 -4.03 0.83 -18.20
N LEU A 326 -3.31 0.96 -17.09
CA LEU A 326 -2.91 -0.16 -16.25
C LEU A 326 -4.00 -0.42 -15.19
N GLU A 327 -4.15 -1.66 -14.77
CA GLU A 327 -4.87 -1.99 -13.55
C GLU A 327 -3.94 -1.75 -12.37
N GLY A 328 -4.39 -0.90 -11.43
CA GLY A 328 -3.63 -0.55 -10.24
C GLY A 328 -4.48 -0.68 -8.99
N PHE A 329 -4.05 -1.50 -8.03
CA PHE A 329 -4.75 -1.66 -6.75
C PHE A 329 -3.80 -1.90 -5.59
N VAL A 330 -4.30 -1.63 -4.38
CA VAL A 330 -3.59 -1.86 -3.12
C VAL A 330 -4.11 -3.13 -2.49
N THR A 331 -3.19 -4.03 -2.12
CA THR A 331 -3.53 -5.21 -1.35
C THR A 331 -2.51 -5.48 -0.24
N ARG A 332 -2.68 -6.59 0.47
CA ARG A 332 -1.71 -7.13 1.41
C ARG A 332 -1.35 -8.55 1.01
N LEU A 333 -0.06 -8.82 1.03
CA LEU A 333 0.44 -10.18 0.88
C LEU A 333 0.80 -10.75 2.26
N ARG A 334 0.63 -12.06 2.40
CA ARG A 334 0.87 -12.74 3.66
C ARG A 334 2.34 -13.05 3.90
N SER A 335 3.14 -13.12 2.83
CA SER A 335 4.54 -13.53 2.87
C SER A 335 5.30 -13.19 1.58
N LEU A 336 6.62 -13.35 1.59
CA LEU A 336 7.43 -13.32 0.36
C LEU A 336 7.12 -14.48 -0.59
N THR A 337 6.62 -15.64 -0.08
CA THR A 337 6.15 -16.73 -0.94
C THR A 337 5.01 -16.27 -1.88
N GLU A 338 4.09 -15.42 -1.40
CA GLU A 338 3.05 -14.83 -2.25
C GLU A 338 3.64 -13.81 -3.23
N ALA A 339 4.59 -12.96 -2.79
CA ALA A 339 5.27 -12.02 -3.67
C ALA A 339 6.00 -12.70 -4.84
N GLU A 340 6.59 -13.87 -4.59
CA GLU A 340 7.24 -14.68 -5.62
C GLU A 340 6.27 -15.12 -6.73
N GLN A 341 4.96 -15.30 -6.44
CA GLN A 341 4.00 -15.65 -7.49
C GLN A 341 3.83 -14.51 -8.50
N PHE A 342 3.85 -13.26 -8.04
CA PHE A 342 3.80 -12.08 -8.91
C PHE A 342 5.07 -11.95 -9.75
N ILE A 343 6.24 -12.15 -9.15
CA ILE A 343 7.51 -12.12 -9.90
C ILE A 343 7.55 -13.20 -10.98
N LYS A 344 7.05 -14.41 -10.71
CA LYS A 344 6.89 -15.49 -11.71
C LYS A 344 5.93 -15.11 -12.83
N ALA A 345 4.90 -14.32 -12.52
CA ALA A 345 3.96 -13.79 -13.50
C ALA A 345 4.50 -12.57 -14.27
N GLY A 346 5.74 -12.12 -13.96
CA GLY A 346 6.34 -10.94 -14.60
C GLY A 346 5.84 -9.61 -14.04
N ILE A 347 5.23 -9.61 -12.84
CA ILE A 347 4.63 -8.43 -12.20
C ILE A 347 5.51 -7.98 -11.03
N PRO A 348 6.23 -6.84 -11.13
CA PRO A 348 6.94 -6.25 -10.00
C PRO A 348 5.95 -5.66 -8.98
N LEU A 349 6.34 -5.63 -7.71
CA LEU A 349 5.51 -5.15 -6.62
C LEU A 349 6.12 -3.94 -5.93
N VAL A 350 5.35 -2.88 -5.72
CA VAL A 350 5.74 -1.81 -4.79
C VAL A 350 5.27 -2.19 -3.39
N VAL A 351 6.18 -2.23 -2.42
CA VAL A 351 5.88 -2.68 -1.05
C VAL A 351 6.22 -1.63 0.00
N SER A 352 5.38 -1.54 1.04
CA SER A 352 5.55 -0.57 2.13
C SER A 352 6.28 -1.20 3.31
N VAL A 353 7.47 -0.70 3.62
CA VAL A 353 8.36 -1.21 4.67
C VAL A 353 8.64 -0.14 5.74
N SER A 354 9.09 -0.57 6.91
CA SER A 354 9.58 0.31 7.98
C SER A 354 10.67 -0.40 8.77
N PHE A 355 11.79 0.28 8.99
CA PHE A 355 12.94 -0.34 9.65
C PHE A 355 13.86 0.67 10.32
N LYS A 356 14.52 0.23 11.37
CA LYS A 356 15.70 0.91 11.92
C LYS A 356 16.92 0.51 11.09
N GLN A 357 17.94 1.36 11.09
CA GLN A 357 19.16 1.14 10.30
C GLN A 357 19.81 -0.26 10.49
N ASN A 358 19.62 -0.89 11.65
CA ASN A 358 20.14 -2.22 11.96
C ASN A 358 19.15 -3.37 11.73
N GLU A 359 17.95 -3.10 11.19
CA GLU A 359 16.91 -4.12 10.93
C GLU A 359 16.90 -4.62 9.48
N LEU A 360 17.55 -3.87 8.56
CA LEU A 360 17.68 -4.23 7.15
C LEU A 360 19.12 -3.99 6.68
N THR A 361 19.92 -5.05 6.69
CA THR A 361 21.33 -5.02 6.28
C THR A 361 21.45 -4.63 4.81
N GLY A 362 22.29 -3.65 4.50
CA GLY A 362 22.52 -3.16 3.14
C GLY A 362 21.72 -1.91 2.75
N ALA A 363 20.74 -1.48 3.56
CA ALA A 363 19.98 -0.25 3.28
C ALA A 363 20.81 1.03 3.51
N GLY A 364 21.63 1.05 4.58
CA GLY A 364 22.46 2.21 4.92
C GLY A 364 21.75 3.32 5.71
N TYR A 365 20.43 3.21 5.92
CA TYR A 365 19.59 4.20 6.61
C TYR A 365 18.48 3.50 7.42
N GLY A 366 17.62 4.28 8.07
CA GLY A 366 16.40 3.81 8.75
C GLY A 366 15.21 4.71 8.43
N THR A 367 13.98 4.15 8.47
CA THR A 367 12.76 4.87 8.11
C THR A 367 11.54 4.39 8.90
N ASN A 368 10.60 5.30 9.16
CA ASN A 368 9.30 4.99 9.76
C ASN A 368 8.24 4.55 8.73
N GLY A 369 8.51 4.73 7.44
CA GLY A 369 7.66 4.32 6.32
C GLY A 369 8.38 4.60 5.02
N HIS A 370 8.43 3.60 4.13
CA HIS A 370 9.15 3.68 2.87
C HIS A 370 8.55 2.72 1.85
N LEU A 371 8.56 3.11 0.60
CA LEU A 371 8.10 2.29 -0.53
C LEU A 371 9.31 1.92 -1.39
N MET A 372 9.41 0.64 -1.74
CA MET A 372 10.43 0.14 -2.67
C MET A 372 9.84 -0.96 -3.56
N VAL A 373 10.53 -1.30 -4.63
CA VAL A 373 10.04 -2.28 -5.61
C VAL A 373 10.74 -3.62 -5.39
N ILE A 374 9.97 -4.68 -5.11
CA ILE A 374 10.45 -6.05 -5.28
C ILE A 374 10.46 -6.33 -6.79
N ARG A 375 11.65 -6.57 -7.36
CA ARG A 375 11.85 -6.86 -8.78
C ARG A 375 12.33 -8.29 -9.05
N GLY A 376 12.68 -9.05 -8.02
CA GLY A 376 13.16 -10.40 -8.20
C GLY A 376 13.66 -11.05 -6.92
N PHE A 377 14.22 -12.24 -7.12
CA PHE A 377 14.84 -13.03 -6.07
C PHE A 377 16.15 -13.66 -6.56
N THR A 378 17.17 -13.64 -5.71
CA THR A 378 18.44 -14.33 -6.00
C THR A 378 18.24 -15.85 -6.08
N PRO A 379 19.22 -16.63 -6.60
CA PRO A 379 19.15 -18.09 -6.54
C PRO A 379 19.04 -18.66 -5.12
N SER A 380 19.44 -17.90 -4.08
CA SER A 380 19.27 -18.24 -2.65
C SER A 380 17.92 -17.80 -2.08
N GLY A 381 17.09 -17.09 -2.83
CA GLY A 381 15.79 -16.58 -2.38
C GLY A 381 15.83 -15.25 -1.63
N ASP A 382 16.98 -14.56 -1.60
CA ASP A 382 17.08 -13.20 -1.08
C ASP A 382 16.39 -12.21 -2.03
N VAL A 383 15.84 -11.13 -1.48
CA VAL A 383 15.03 -10.17 -2.24
C VAL A 383 15.92 -9.25 -3.07
N ILE A 384 15.72 -9.20 -4.37
CA ILE A 384 16.28 -8.17 -5.23
C ILE A 384 15.26 -7.03 -5.29
N ALA A 385 15.63 -5.88 -4.71
CA ALA A 385 14.78 -4.70 -4.66
C ALA A 385 15.38 -3.53 -5.45
N ASN A 386 14.53 -2.68 -5.99
CA ASN A 386 14.89 -1.30 -6.27
C ASN A 386 14.42 -0.45 -5.06
N ASP A 387 15.38 0.06 -4.32
CA ASP A 387 15.19 0.94 -3.17
C ASP A 387 15.54 2.39 -3.58
N PRO A 388 14.54 3.26 -3.77
CA PRO A 388 14.77 4.62 -4.29
C PRO A 388 15.61 5.50 -3.36
N ALA A 389 15.72 5.15 -2.06
CA ALA A 389 16.53 5.88 -1.07
C ALA A 389 17.81 5.13 -0.67
N SER A 390 18.21 4.10 -1.41
CA SER A 390 19.36 3.26 -1.06
C SER A 390 20.59 4.08 -0.69
N HIS A 391 21.11 3.84 0.53
CA HIS A 391 22.26 4.55 1.10
C HIS A 391 22.13 6.08 1.13
N LEU A 392 20.95 6.63 0.88
CA LEU A 392 20.70 8.07 0.66
C LEU A 392 21.62 8.64 -0.44
N ASP A 393 21.90 7.83 -1.45
CA ASP A 393 22.82 8.17 -2.54
C ASP A 393 22.04 8.71 -3.75
N PRO A 394 22.32 9.93 -4.22
CA PRO A 394 21.70 10.50 -5.41
C PRO A 394 22.25 9.88 -6.71
N ASN A 395 22.09 8.56 -6.86
CA ASN A 395 22.62 7.79 -7.97
C ASN A 395 21.72 6.57 -8.26
N ASP A 396 21.19 6.47 -9.45
CA ASP A 396 20.37 5.35 -9.90
C ASP A 396 21.07 3.99 -9.83
N ALA A 397 22.39 3.97 -10.01
CA ALA A 397 23.16 2.74 -9.90
C ALA A 397 23.15 2.12 -8.49
N SER A 398 22.86 2.92 -7.46
CA SER A 398 22.77 2.49 -6.06
C SER A 398 21.39 1.91 -5.70
N VAL A 399 20.38 2.11 -6.55
CA VAL A 399 18.97 1.78 -6.25
C VAL A 399 18.73 0.27 -6.21
N ARG A 400 19.42 -0.51 -7.06
CA ARG A 400 19.31 -1.97 -7.04
C ARG A 400 20.10 -2.56 -5.86
N VAL A 401 19.39 -3.14 -4.89
CA VAL A 401 19.98 -3.75 -3.68
C VAL A 401 19.48 -5.18 -3.52
N VAL A 402 20.30 -6.03 -2.90
CA VAL A 402 19.90 -7.37 -2.46
C VAL A 402 19.76 -7.37 -0.95
N TYR A 403 18.58 -7.72 -0.47
CA TYR A 403 18.25 -7.79 0.94
C TYR A 403 18.04 -9.23 1.40
N ASN A 404 18.56 -9.55 2.59
CA ASN A 404 18.29 -10.85 3.19
C ASN A 404 16.79 -11.11 3.34
N ARG A 405 16.33 -12.27 2.89
CA ARG A 405 14.91 -12.67 2.89
C ARG A 405 14.23 -12.50 4.25
N ALA A 406 14.85 -13.00 5.32
CA ALA A 406 14.27 -12.99 6.65
C ALA A 406 14.20 -11.56 7.23
N GLU A 407 15.20 -10.73 6.99
CA GLU A 407 15.21 -9.32 7.39
C GLU A 407 14.14 -8.56 6.63
N PHE A 408 14.07 -8.73 5.30
CA PHE A 408 13.09 -8.04 4.47
C PHE A 408 11.64 -8.38 4.87
N GLU A 409 11.35 -9.65 5.09
CA GLU A 409 10.02 -10.07 5.52
C GLU A 409 9.63 -9.47 6.89
N ASN A 410 10.61 -9.32 7.80
CA ASN A 410 10.41 -8.71 9.11
C ASN A 410 10.27 -7.17 9.11
N VAL A 411 10.74 -6.48 8.08
CA VAL A 411 10.53 -5.03 7.92
C VAL A 411 9.30 -4.71 7.06
N TRP A 412 8.66 -5.71 6.49
CA TRP A 412 7.47 -5.59 5.65
C TRP A 412 6.20 -6.13 6.34
N ILE A 413 6.17 -7.43 6.63
CA ILE A 413 4.95 -8.14 7.08
C ILE A 413 4.44 -7.64 8.45
N PRO A 414 5.24 -7.53 9.53
CA PRO A 414 4.75 -7.03 10.81
C PRO A 414 4.63 -5.50 10.87
N LYS A 415 5.18 -4.78 9.90
CA LYS A 415 5.23 -3.31 9.94
C LYS A 415 4.04 -2.67 9.23
N SER A 416 3.86 -2.94 7.95
CA SER A 416 2.73 -2.44 7.17
C SER A 416 1.59 -3.44 7.03
N GLY A 417 1.75 -4.65 7.57
CA GLY A 417 0.80 -5.73 7.33
C GLY A 417 0.95 -6.37 5.95
N GLY A 418 2.09 -6.21 5.27
CA GLY A 418 2.31 -6.76 3.95
C GLY A 418 1.70 -5.94 2.81
N ILE A 419 1.52 -4.62 2.99
CA ILE A 419 1.02 -3.72 1.92
C ILE A 419 1.86 -3.86 0.66
N ALA A 420 1.15 -3.99 -0.46
CA ALA A 420 1.70 -4.03 -1.81
C ALA A 420 0.80 -3.26 -2.79
N TYR A 421 1.41 -2.52 -3.71
CA TYR A 421 0.74 -2.06 -4.93
C TYR A 421 0.97 -3.14 -5.99
N VAL A 422 -0.11 -3.58 -6.58
CA VAL A 422 -0.13 -4.41 -7.77
C VAL A 422 -0.52 -3.51 -8.94
N ILE A 423 0.36 -3.40 -9.92
CA ILE A 423 0.17 -2.56 -11.11
C ILE A 423 0.55 -3.41 -12.31
N HIS A 424 -0.40 -3.67 -13.20
CA HIS A 424 -0.18 -4.50 -14.38
C HIS A 424 -1.12 -4.12 -15.54
N PRO A 425 -0.76 -4.39 -16.80
CA PRO A 425 -1.71 -4.31 -17.89
C PRO A 425 -2.69 -5.48 -17.84
N GLU A 426 -3.93 -5.28 -18.28
CA GLU A 426 -4.97 -6.31 -18.38
C GLU A 426 -4.51 -7.57 -19.15
N SER A 427 -3.63 -7.38 -20.12
CA SER A 427 -3.03 -8.48 -20.91
C SER A 427 -2.07 -9.39 -20.12
N VAL A 428 -1.69 -9.01 -18.90
CA VAL A 428 -0.84 -9.80 -18.00
C VAL A 428 -1.68 -10.29 -16.86
N SER A 429 -2.03 -11.58 -16.85
CA SER A 429 -2.88 -12.19 -15.84
C SER A 429 -2.22 -12.22 -14.47
N LEU A 430 -3.00 -11.94 -13.43
CA LEU A 430 -2.58 -12.15 -12.04
C LEU A 430 -2.29 -13.64 -11.77
N PRO A 431 -1.34 -13.96 -10.88
CA PRO A 431 -1.14 -15.33 -10.44
C PRO A 431 -2.38 -15.83 -9.68
N PRO A 432 -2.61 -17.16 -9.64
CA PRO A 432 -3.71 -17.70 -8.85
C PRO A 432 -3.50 -17.46 -7.35
N ASN A 433 -4.56 -17.15 -6.63
CA ASN A 433 -4.54 -17.05 -5.18
C ASN A 433 -4.13 -18.38 -4.52
N VAL A 434 -3.59 -18.31 -3.31
CA VAL A 434 -3.16 -19.49 -2.56
C VAL A 434 -4.38 -20.37 -2.21
N PRO A 435 -4.40 -21.65 -2.62
CA PRO A 435 -5.52 -22.52 -2.32
C PRO A 435 -5.80 -22.65 -0.82
N GLY A 436 -7.08 -22.48 -0.42
CA GLY A 436 -7.51 -22.60 0.97
C GLY A 436 -7.31 -21.36 1.84
N ALA A 437 -6.74 -20.28 1.29
CA ALA A 437 -6.73 -18.96 1.91
C ALA A 437 -7.81 -18.06 1.29
N GLU A 438 -8.19 -16.98 1.99
CA GLU A 438 -9.04 -15.95 1.40
C GLU A 438 -8.32 -15.32 0.19
N PRO A 439 -9.04 -15.02 -0.92
CA PRO A 439 -8.43 -14.33 -2.06
C PRO A 439 -8.01 -12.92 -1.65
N ASN A 440 -6.75 -12.60 -1.83
CA ASN A 440 -6.18 -11.30 -1.45
C ASN A 440 -5.65 -10.49 -2.65
N TRP A 441 -5.92 -10.94 -3.87
CA TRP A 441 -5.78 -10.23 -5.15
C TRP A 441 -6.73 -10.76 -6.21
#